data_f54eca397e44974ef43075e525819b31
#
_entry.id   f54eca397e44974ef43075e525819b31
#
_cell.length_a   1.000
_cell.length_b   1.000
_cell.length_c   1.000
_cell.angle_alpha   90.00
_cell.angle_beta   90.00
_cell.angle_gamma   90.00
#
_symmetry.space_group_name_H-M   'P 1'
#
loop_
_entity.id
_entity.type
_entity.pdbx_description
1 polymer ?
#
loop_
_entity_poly.entity_id
_entity_poly.type
_entity_poly.pdbx_seq_one_letter_code
_entity_poly.pdbx_strand_id
1 'polypeptide(L)'
;MNTLLAPSDRKFPSRREILRALGTTAAFTAFPALRAATAPAKDSLPTQFYRSLSEEQHSKIVLPLDHPKRGFVSNWWYICPEQRLHNFYTKDQQDLVRQIFESLHHPDHREKMNWQVQKDLMGKIKNTPSVGFFGTPADPDFEFIYTGHHVTRRCHAHTDQGLGFGGRPIFYGNFAKAFNESKDHEGNPFWYQGLVFNEFVQALDGKQQEKILVGREPRDESPAKVIEKRKTDLPGLSGADLSKDQQAKLLETMRRMLACFRPDDVAATMKTIEDKKLVERLFVSCYGGKYDIASDKVWDTWQIESPDFVWYFRGFPHIHGYFHLPV
;
A
#
# COMPACT_ATOMS: atom_id res chain seq x y z
N MET A 1 3.43 -31.92 69.47
CA MET A 1 2.01 -31.91 69.55
C MET A 1 1.47 -30.97 68.47
N ASN A 2 1.20 -31.53 67.30
CA ASN A 2 0.68 -30.76 66.17
C ASN A 2 -0.74 -31.25 65.90
N THR A 3 -1.70 -30.36 66.09
CA THR A 3 -3.09 -30.65 65.80
C THR A 3 -3.45 -30.09 64.43
N LEU A 4 -3.65 -30.99 63.45
CA LEU A 4 -4.10 -30.69 62.10
C LEU A 4 -5.64 -30.41 62.17
N LEU A 5 -6.05 -29.25 61.64
CA LEU A 5 -7.46 -28.92 61.38
C LEU A 5 -7.85 -29.42 60.01
N ALA A 6 -8.95 -30.15 59.95
CA ALA A 6 -9.54 -30.73 58.75
C ALA A 6 -10.26 -29.63 57.91
N PRO A 7 -10.36 -29.78 56.54
CA PRO A 7 -11.05 -28.85 55.69
C PRO A 7 -12.56 -29.02 55.73
N SER A 8 -13.30 -27.91 55.85
CA SER A 8 -14.75 -27.83 55.84
C SER A 8 -15.29 -28.00 54.40
N ASP A 9 -16.12 -29.02 54.19
CA ASP A 9 -16.91 -29.24 52.97
C ASP A 9 -17.95 -28.13 52.75
N ARG A 10 -17.64 -27.21 51.81
CA ARG A 10 -18.65 -26.27 51.28
C ARG A 10 -19.17 -26.86 49.96
N LYS A 11 -20.39 -27.41 49.99
CA LYS A 11 -21.13 -27.80 48.80
C LYS A 11 -21.60 -26.57 48.06
N PHE A 12 -21.18 -26.42 46.80
CA PHE A 12 -21.73 -25.39 45.90
C PHE A 12 -23.11 -25.83 45.39
N PRO A 13 -24.10 -24.93 45.28
CA PRO A 13 -25.44 -25.27 44.81
C PRO A 13 -25.41 -25.62 43.33
N SER A 14 -26.25 -26.62 42.96
CA SER A 14 -26.38 -27.11 41.61
C SER A 14 -27.10 -26.13 40.69
N ARG A 15 -26.83 -26.19 39.36
CA ARG A 15 -27.49 -25.35 38.34
C ARG A 15 -29.01 -25.28 38.41
N ARG A 16 -29.68 -26.34 38.99
CA ARG A 16 -31.13 -26.39 39.15
C ARG A 16 -31.62 -25.57 40.34
N GLU A 17 -30.83 -25.39 41.37
CA GLU A 17 -31.20 -24.57 42.56
C GLU A 17 -31.08 -23.10 42.29
N ILE A 18 -30.15 -22.66 41.41
CA ILE A 18 -30.01 -21.26 40.96
C ILE A 18 -31.23 -20.82 40.14
N LEU A 19 -31.83 -21.73 39.34
CA LEU A 19 -32.97 -21.37 38.47
C LEU A 19 -34.33 -21.27 39.20
N ARG A 20 -34.44 -21.75 40.43
CA ARG A 20 -35.71 -21.68 41.23
C ARG A 20 -35.81 -20.42 42.09
N ALA A 21 -34.75 -19.65 42.25
CA ALA A 21 -34.72 -18.43 43.06
C ALA A 21 -35.07 -17.13 42.31
N LEU A 22 -35.38 -17.19 40.99
CA LEU A 22 -35.64 -16.03 40.14
C LEU A 22 -37.11 -15.89 39.71
N GLY A 23 -38.05 -16.40 40.54
CA GLY A 23 -39.48 -16.30 40.28
C GLY A 23 -40.17 -15.31 41.24
N THR A 24 -39.89 -14.00 41.14
CA THR A 24 -40.77 -12.98 41.68
C THR A 24 -40.77 -11.78 40.74
N THR A 25 -41.97 -11.45 40.30
CA THR A 25 -42.35 -10.32 39.46
C THR A 25 -41.67 -9.01 39.86
N ALA A 26 -40.79 -8.48 39.05
CA ALA A 26 -40.30 -7.13 39.11
C ALA A 26 -40.89 -6.31 37.96
N ALA A 27 -41.66 -5.30 38.30
CA ALA A 27 -42.17 -4.32 37.35
C ALA A 27 -41.01 -3.64 36.62
N PHE A 28 -41.01 -3.74 35.27
CA PHE A 28 -40.07 -3.04 34.42
C PHE A 28 -40.37 -1.54 34.44
N THR A 29 -39.68 -0.77 35.28
CA THR A 29 -39.49 0.65 35.05
C THR A 29 -38.43 0.75 33.95
N ALA A 30 -38.85 1.15 32.77
CA ALA A 30 -37.96 1.47 31.66
C ALA A 30 -37.08 2.66 32.04
N PHE A 31 -35.85 2.40 32.45
CA PHE A 31 -34.83 3.44 32.48
C PHE A 31 -34.47 3.73 31.02
N PRO A 32 -34.50 5.02 30.58
CA PRO A 32 -33.94 5.35 29.28
C PRO A 32 -32.47 4.93 29.31
N ALA A 33 -32.09 4.01 28.43
CA ALA A 33 -30.70 3.65 28.18
C ALA A 33 -29.95 4.94 27.87
N LEU A 34 -29.14 5.41 28.80
CA LEU A 34 -28.16 6.45 28.54
C LEU A 34 -27.28 5.90 27.39
N ARG A 35 -27.56 6.33 26.18
CA ARG A 35 -26.67 6.11 25.04
C ARG A 35 -25.36 6.78 25.45
N ALA A 36 -24.39 5.97 25.87
CA ALA A 36 -23.04 6.47 26.08
C ALA A 36 -22.67 7.17 24.75
N ALA A 37 -22.53 8.48 24.82
CA ALA A 37 -22.00 9.25 23.72
C ALA A 37 -20.63 8.66 23.45
N THR A 38 -20.50 7.89 22.37
CA THR A 38 -19.20 7.45 21.89
C THR A 38 -18.38 8.71 21.69
N ALA A 39 -17.26 8.81 22.39
CA ALA A 39 -16.33 9.91 22.18
C ALA A 39 -16.15 10.06 20.65
N PRO A 40 -16.15 11.29 20.10
CA PRO A 40 -15.98 11.48 18.68
C PRO A 40 -14.71 10.75 18.26
N ALA A 41 -14.82 9.91 17.25
CA ALA A 41 -13.67 9.20 16.70
C ALA A 41 -12.57 10.23 16.39
N LYS A 42 -11.35 9.95 16.85
CA LYS A 42 -10.22 10.85 16.59
C LYS A 42 -10.08 10.99 15.08
N ASP A 43 -9.96 12.23 14.58
CA ASP A 43 -9.70 12.47 13.18
C ASP A 43 -8.46 11.69 12.71
N SER A 44 -8.52 11.18 11.48
CA SER A 44 -7.36 10.63 10.79
C SER A 44 -6.22 11.67 10.67
N LEU A 45 -4.98 11.22 10.54
CA LEU A 45 -3.85 12.13 10.34
C LEU A 45 -4.03 13.06 9.11
N PRO A 46 -4.49 12.58 7.92
CA PRO A 46 -4.80 13.47 6.80
C PRO A 46 -5.88 14.50 7.11
N THR A 47 -6.94 14.12 7.84
CA THR A 47 -7.99 15.07 8.25
C THR A 47 -7.45 16.11 9.25
N GLN A 48 -6.58 15.70 10.19
CA GLN A 48 -5.90 16.65 11.09
C GLN A 48 -5.03 17.63 10.31
N PHE A 49 -4.25 17.14 9.34
CA PHE A 49 -3.43 17.97 8.48
C PHE A 49 -4.29 18.95 7.66
N TYR A 50 -5.38 18.48 7.03
CA TYR A 50 -6.32 19.33 6.31
C TYR A 50 -6.85 20.48 7.18
N ARG A 51 -7.30 20.18 8.40
CA ARG A 51 -7.83 21.20 9.34
C ARG A 51 -6.77 22.18 9.86
N SER A 52 -5.51 21.84 9.80
CA SER A 52 -4.39 22.72 10.19
C SER A 52 -4.03 23.76 9.11
N LEU A 53 -4.57 23.62 7.90
CA LEU A 53 -4.25 24.48 6.77
C LEU A 53 -4.93 25.85 6.90
N SER A 54 -4.24 26.90 6.49
CA SER A 54 -4.84 28.22 6.30
C SER A 54 -5.73 28.26 5.05
N GLU A 55 -6.55 29.30 4.90
CA GLU A 55 -7.36 29.51 3.69
C GLU A 55 -6.50 29.60 2.43
N GLU A 56 -5.38 30.29 2.51
CA GLU A 56 -4.41 30.36 1.41
C GLU A 56 -3.89 28.96 1.05
N GLN A 57 -3.51 28.15 2.05
CA GLN A 57 -3.04 26.79 1.81
C GLN A 57 -4.14 25.92 1.18
N HIS A 58 -5.37 25.97 1.67
CA HIS A 58 -6.50 25.28 1.06
C HIS A 58 -6.65 25.64 -0.43
N SER A 59 -6.63 26.90 -0.76
CA SER A 59 -6.80 27.36 -2.15
C SER A 59 -5.70 26.87 -3.11
N LYS A 60 -4.55 26.47 -2.59
CA LYS A 60 -3.38 26.06 -3.40
C LYS A 60 -3.23 24.55 -3.52
N ILE A 61 -3.68 23.76 -2.51
CA ILE A 61 -3.38 22.33 -2.47
C ILE A 61 -4.62 21.43 -2.41
N VAL A 62 -5.81 21.99 -2.34
CA VAL A 62 -7.07 21.22 -2.42
C VAL A 62 -7.61 21.31 -3.84
N LEU A 63 -7.66 20.16 -4.51
CA LEU A 63 -8.08 20.02 -5.90
C LEU A 63 -9.45 19.35 -5.97
N PRO A 64 -10.25 19.60 -7.02
CA PRO A 64 -11.51 18.90 -7.21
C PRO A 64 -11.32 17.39 -7.43
N LEU A 65 -12.34 16.59 -7.07
CA LEU A 65 -12.31 15.12 -7.19
C LEU A 65 -12.12 14.62 -8.63
N ASP A 66 -12.59 15.37 -9.61
CA ASP A 66 -12.46 15.06 -11.04
C ASP A 66 -11.18 15.60 -11.69
N HIS A 67 -10.29 16.20 -10.91
CA HIS A 67 -9.05 16.79 -11.43
C HIS A 67 -8.16 15.70 -12.10
N PRO A 68 -7.63 15.94 -13.33
CA PRO A 68 -6.89 14.93 -14.11
C PRO A 68 -5.66 14.33 -13.39
N LYS A 69 -5.02 15.10 -12.51
CA LYS A 69 -3.89 14.60 -11.71
C LYS A 69 -4.27 13.50 -10.72
N ARG A 70 -5.57 13.28 -10.46
CA ARG A 70 -6.02 12.26 -9.52
C ARG A 70 -5.68 10.84 -10.01
N GLY A 71 -5.72 10.59 -11.32
CA GLY A 71 -5.30 9.31 -11.93
C GLY A 71 -3.84 9.26 -12.38
N PHE A 72 -3.06 10.32 -12.15
CA PHE A 72 -1.72 10.44 -12.71
C PHE A 72 -0.63 9.95 -11.75
N VAL A 73 0.41 9.32 -12.30
CA VAL A 73 1.70 9.06 -11.65
C VAL A 73 2.85 9.28 -12.64
N SER A 74 4.01 9.57 -12.09
CA SER A 74 5.27 9.63 -12.83
C SER A 74 6.43 9.37 -11.85
N ASN A 75 7.58 9.02 -12.40
CA ASN A 75 8.80 8.81 -11.61
C ASN A 75 9.31 10.08 -10.90
N TRP A 76 9.00 11.24 -11.45
CA TRP A 76 9.38 12.53 -10.86
C TRP A 76 8.31 13.58 -11.16
N TRP A 77 7.50 13.88 -10.19
CA TRP A 77 6.46 14.88 -10.34
C TRP A 77 6.00 15.44 -8.98
N TYR A 78 5.29 16.54 -9.04
CA TYR A 78 4.78 17.23 -7.88
C TYR A 78 3.34 17.64 -8.12
N ILE A 79 2.45 17.26 -7.21
CA ILE A 79 1.03 17.59 -7.31
C ILE A 79 0.80 19.10 -7.33
N CYS A 80 1.49 19.82 -6.47
CA CYS A 80 1.51 21.29 -6.38
C CYS A 80 2.97 21.76 -6.45
N PRO A 81 3.50 22.03 -7.66
CA PRO A 81 4.95 22.25 -7.88
C PRO A 81 5.55 23.40 -7.09
N GLU A 82 4.78 24.44 -6.81
CA GLU A 82 5.25 25.62 -6.08
C GLU A 82 5.15 25.45 -4.55
N GLN A 83 4.28 24.53 -4.09
CA GLN A 83 4.01 24.24 -2.68
C GLN A 83 4.79 22.99 -2.25
N ARG A 84 6.00 23.20 -1.73
CA ARG A 84 6.89 22.14 -1.25
C ARG A 84 6.92 22.08 0.25
N LEU A 85 7.28 20.93 0.82
CA LEU A 85 7.35 20.78 2.27
C LEU A 85 8.26 21.82 2.93
N HIS A 86 9.35 22.20 2.29
CA HIS A 86 10.32 23.12 2.88
C HIS A 86 9.92 24.60 2.86
N ASN A 87 9.00 25.02 1.97
CA ASN A 87 8.75 26.46 1.72
C ASN A 87 7.30 26.91 1.96
N PHE A 88 6.36 25.97 2.19
CA PHE A 88 4.95 26.32 2.21
C PHE A 88 4.21 25.91 3.50
N TYR A 89 4.79 25.04 4.29
CA TYR A 89 4.15 24.46 5.49
C TYR A 89 4.90 24.82 6.76
N THR A 90 4.15 24.99 7.85
CA THR A 90 4.74 25.15 9.19
C THR A 90 5.46 23.86 9.61
N LYS A 91 6.28 23.93 10.66
CA LYS A 91 6.98 22.75 11.18
C LYS A 91 6.00 21.66 11.64
N ASP A 92 4.92 22.04 12.33
CA ASP A 92 3.91 21.11 12.80
C ASP A 92 3.16 20.43 11.65
N GLN A 93 2.87 21.18 10.57
CA GLN A 93 2.28 20.64 9.36
C GLN A 93 3.22 19.65 8.66
N GLN A 94 4.52 19.97 8.57
CA GLN A 94 5.54 19.07 8.03
C GLN A 94 5.62 17.78 8.85
N ASP A 95 5.54 17.86 10.18
CA ASP A 95 5.55 16.71 11.06
C ASP A 95 4.29 15.84 10.90
N LEU A 96 3.11 16.44 10.69
CA LEU A 96 1.89 15.70 10.34
C LEU A 96 2.05 14.96 9.00
N VAL A 97 2.56 15.64 7.97
CA VAL A 97 2.81 15.02 6.66
C VAL A 97 3.78 13.85 6.77
N ARG A 98 4.85 13.99 7.57
CA ARG A 98 5.78 12.89 7.85
C ARG A 98 5.07 11.71 8.52
N GLN A 99 4.25 11.96 9.54
CA GLN A 99 3.47 10.91 10.22
C GLN A 99 2.50 10.20 9.24
N ILE A 100 1.83 10.96 8.36
CA ILE A 100 0.97 10.36 7.32
C ILE A 100 1.81 9.45 6.42
N PHE A 101 2.94 9.93 5.91
CA PHE A 101 3.82 9.14 5.05
C PHE A 101 4.29 7.85 5.74
N GLU A 102 4.74 7.95 6.99
CA GLU A 102 5.17 6.80 7.79
C GLU A 102 4.03 5.80 8.06
N SER A 103 2.79 6.29 8.26
CA SER A 103 1.63 5.43 8.52
C SER A 103 1.25 4.55 7.31
N LEU A 104 1.64 4.92 6.12
CA LEU A 104 1.39 4.16 4.89
C LEU A 104 2.38 3.01 4.65
N HIS A 105 3.37 2.84 5.55
CA HIS A 105 4.40 1.83 5.44
C HIS A 105 4.41 0.91 6.66
N HIS A 106 4.89 -0.32 6.44
CA HIS A 106 5.15 -1.26 7.52
C HIS A 106 6.12 -0.64 8.53
N PRO A 107 5.90 -0.77 9.85
CA PRO A 107 6.76 -0.15 10.87
C PRO A 107 8.26 -0.40 10.66
N ASP A 108 8.64 -1.63 10.31
CA ASP A 108 10.04 -2.03 10.09
C ASP A 108 10.67 -1.41 8.83
N HIS A 109 9.87 -0.83 7.95
CA HIS A 109 10.34 -0.22 6.70
C HIS A 109 10.34 1.32 6.73
N ARG A 110 9.76 1.95 7.75
CA ARG A 110 9.59 3.43 7.81
C ARG A 110 10.89 4.19 7.69
N GLU A 111 11.91 3.74 8.40
CA GLU A 111 13.23 4.36 8.35
C GLU A 111 13.83 4.31 6.94
N LYS A 112 13.79 3.14 6.29
CA LYS A 112 14.26 2.98 4.91
C LYS A 112 13.49 3.84 3.91
N MET A 113 12.16 3.98 4.10
CA MET A 113 11.34 4.82 3.23
C MET A 113 11.64 6.31 3.41
N ASN A 114 11.80 6.77 4.64
CA ASN A 114 12.24 8.14 4.91
C ASN A 114 13.63 8.40 4.34
N TRP A 115 14.54 7.47 4.52
CA TRP A 115 15.90 7.56 3.98
C TRP A 115 15.89 7.63 2.44
N GLN A 116 15.09 6.79 1.76
CA GLN A 116 14.92 6.84 0.31
C GLN A 116 14.48 8.24 -0.16
N VAL A 117 13.44 8.80 0.45
CA VAL A 117 12.96 10.15 0.11
C VAL A 117 14.07 11.18 0.31
N GLN A 118 14.84 11.11 1.40
CA GLN A 118 15.96 12.04 1.65
C GLN A 118 17.07 11.90 0.61
N LYS A 119 17.43 10.70 0.22
CA LYS A 119 18.45 10.48 -0.84
C LYS A 119 17.98 11.02 -2.20
N ASP A 120 16.70 10.84 -2.52
CA ASP A 120 16.11 11.30 -3.76
C ASP A 120 15.97 12.84 -3.86
N LEU A 121 16.19 13.56 -2.77
CA LEU A 121 16.39 15.00 -2.84
C LEU A 121 17.67 15.39 -3.60
N MET A 122 18.62 14.47 -3.75
CA MET A 122 19.91 14.72 -4.41
C MET A 122 20.64 15.96 -3.84
N GLY A 123 20.54 16.18 -2.52
CA GLY A 123 21.10 17.35 -1.84
C GLY A 123 20.44 18.69 -2.16
N LYS A 124 19.30 18.71 -2.82
CA LYS A 124 18.61 19.94 -3.23
C LYS A 124 17.28 20.09 -2.48
N ILE A 125 17.21 21.07 -1.59
CA ILE A 125 16.01 21.37 -0.81
C ILE A 125 14.76 21.62 -1.69
N LYS A 126 14.93 22.19 -2.87
CA LYS A 126 13.84 22.41 -3.83
C LYS A 126 13.22 21.11 -4.35
N ASN A 127 13.86 19.97 -4.13
CA ASN A 127 13.33 18.65 -4.51
C ASN A 127 12.48 18.03 -3.39
N THR A 128 12.29 18.71 -2.25
CA THR A 128 11.39 18.21 -1.20
C THR A 128 10.00 17.91 -1.77
N PRO A 129 9.32 16.90 -1.24
CA PRO A 129 8.01 16.48 -1.72
C PRO A 129 6.96 17.59 -1.68
N SER A 130 5.91 17.39 -2.45
CA SER A 130 4.69 18.18 -2.47
C SER A 130 3.52 17.30 -2.07
N VAL A 131 2.57 17.88 -1.36
CA VAL A 131 1.34 17.19 -0.96
C VAL A 131 0.11 17.96 -1.40
N GLY A 132 -1.02 17.27 -1.45
CA GLY A 132 -2.30 17.87 -1.77
C GLY A 132 -3.47 16.99 -1.39
N PHE A 133 -4.65 17.49 -1.65
CA PHE A 133 -5.89 16.77 -1.47
C PHE A 133 -6.72 16.78 -2.75
N PHE A 134 -7.53 15.74 -2.90
CA PHE A 134 -8.65 15.73 -3.84
C PHE A 134 -9.95 15.68 -3.05
N GLY A 135 -10.82 16.68 -3.27
CA GLY A 135 -12.03 16.86 -2.49
C GLY A 135 -11.77 17.48 -1.10
N THR A 136 -12.77 17.39 -0.26
CA THR A 136 -12.85 17.97 1.08
C THR A 136 -13.35 16.91 2.09
N PRO A 137 -13.28 17.14 3.41
CA PRO A 137 -13.85 16.22 4.39
C PRO A 137 -15.36 15.95 4.25
N ALA A 138 -16.10 16.72 3.43
CA ALA A 138 -17.49 16.45 3.13
C ALA A 138 -17.66 15.37 2.04
N ASP A 139 -16.61 15.09 1.27
CA ASP A 139 -16.65 14.15 0.16
C ASP A 139 -16.36 12.72 0.64
N PRO A 140 -17.13 11.69 0.25
CA PRO A 140 -16.84 10.30 0.64
C PRO A 140 -15.50 9.81 0.10
N ASP A 141 -15.06 10.34 -1.05
CA ASP A 141 -13.82 9.99 -1.74
C ASP A 141 -12.66 10.97 -1.43
N PHE A 142 -12.73 11.66 -0.31
CA PHE A 142 -11.68 12.58 0.14
C PHE A 142 -10.32 11.87 0.21
N GLU A 143 -9.34 12.36 -0.53
CA GLU A 143 -8.06 11.69 -0.76
C GLU A 143 -6.88 12.62 -0.44
N PHE A 144 -5.88 12.11 0.26
CA PHE A 144 -4.57 12.73 0.44
C PHE A 144 -3.57 12.13 -0.56
N ILE A 145 -2.71 12.98 -1.11
CA ILE A 145 -1.63 12.57 -2.01
C ILE A 145 -0.29 13.21 -1.62
N TYR A 146 0.75 12.39 -1.67
CA TYR A 146 2.15 12.76 -1.45
C TYR A 146 2.96 12.44 -2.70
N THR A 147 3.72 13.40 -3.23
CA THR A 147 4.45 13.27 -4.50
C THR A 147 5.86 13.83 -4.42
N GLY A 148 6.77 13.24 -5.19
CA GLY A 148 8.16 13.65 -5.26
C GLY A 148 8.95 12.86 -6.29
N HIS A 149 10.26 12.87 -6.17
CA HIS A 149 11.14 12.02 -6.96
C HIS A 149 11.03 10.58 -6.43
N HIS A 150 10.72 9.64 -7.30
CA HIS A 150 10.49 8.21 -7.00
C HIS A 150 9.42 7.91 -5.94
N VAL A 151 8.51 8.83 -5.73
CA VAL A 151 7.45 8.64 -4.74
C VAL A 151 6.12 9.24 -5.17
N THR A 152 5.09 8.41 -5.17
CA THR A 152 3.68 8.79 -5.09
C THR A 152 3.03 7.88 -4.07
N ARG A 153 2.47 8.45 -3.00
CA ARG A 153 1.68 7.74 -2.00
C ARG A 153 0.32 8.40 -1.89
N ARG A 154 -0.68 7.59 -1.60
CA ARG A 154 -2.07 8.04 -1.51
C ARG A 154 -2.76 7.36 -0.35
N CYS A 155 -3.71 8.02 0.25
CA CYS A 155 -4.61 7.39 1.21
C CYS A 155 -5.98 8.05 1.19
N HIS A 156 -6.96 7.28 1.62
CA HIS A 156 -8.29 7.80 1.92
C HIS A 156 -8.19 8.71 3.15
N ALA A 157 -8.51 9.98 3.00
CA ALA A 157 -8.19 10.97 4.02
C ALA A 157 -9.03 10.86 5.30
N HIS A 158 -10.19 10.18 5.27
CA HIS A 158 -11.00 9.92 6.47
C HIS A 158 -10.44 8.79 7.35
N THR A 159 -9.76 7.80 6.77
CA THR A 159 -9.42 6.54 7.44
C THR A 159 -7.94 6.21 7.46
N ASP A 160 -7.10 7.02 6.87
CA ASP A 160 -5.67 6.75 6.63
C ASP A 160 -5.40 5.49 5.78
N GLN A 161 -6.40 4.84 5.21
CA GLN A 161 -6.20 3.66 4.39
C GLN A 161 -5.53 4.01 3.07
N GLY A 162 -4.53 3.21 2.69
CA GLY A 162 -3.76 3.42 1.48
C GLY A 162 -4.56 3.08 0.23
N LEU A 163 -4.99 4.09 -0.51
CA LEU A 163 -5.72 3.94 -1.78
C LEU A 163 -4.84 3.40 -2.91
N GLY A 164 -3.52 3.39 -2.75
CA GLY A 164 -2.60 2.87 -3.75
C GLY A 164 -2.86 1.43 -4.12
N PHE A 165 -3.46 0.68 -3.23
CA PHE A 165 -3.82 -0.71 -3.45
C PHE A 165 -5.27 -0.90 -3.89
N GLY A 166 -6.12 0.10 -3.74
CA GLY A 166 -7.56 -0.06 -3.94
C GLY A 166 -8.24 1.05 -4.73
N GLY A 167 -7.56 1.83 -5.53
CA GLY A 167 -8.26 2.87 -6.25
C GLY A 167 -7.44 3.71 -7.19
N ARG A 168 -6.25 4.07 -6.81
CA ARG A 168 -5.44 5.02 -7.57
C ARG A 168 -3.99 4.54 -7.69
N PRO A 169 -3.29 4.90 -8.78
CA PRO A 169 -1.92 4.46 -8.98
C PRO A 169 -0.97 5.11 -7.97
N ILE A 170 -0.01 4.30 -7.48
CA ILE A 170 1.16 4.77 -6.75
C ILE A 170 2.43 4.53 -7.55
N PHE A 171 3.46 5.29 -7.23
CA PHE A 171 4.81 5.10 -7.76
C PHE A 171 5.80 4.97 -6.60
N TYR A 172 6.80 4.11 -6.78
CA TYR A 172 7.91 3.96 -5.85
C TYR A 172 9.20 3.63 -6.60
N GLY A 173 10.30 3.94 -5.98
CA GLY A 173 11.62 3.67 -6.53
C GLY A 173 12.71 4.24 -5.65
N ASN A 174 13.94 4.22 -6.13
CA ASN A 174 15.06 4.81 -5.43
C ASN A 174 16.12 5.28 -6.42
N PHE A 175 16.67 6.46 -6.16
CA PHE A 175 17.81 6.95 -6.92
C PHE A 175 19.09 6.29 -6.40
N ALA A 176 19.83 5.68 -7.30
CA ALA A 176 21.14 5.15 -7.02
C ALA A 176 22.12 5.56 -8.14
N LYS A 177 23.35 5.88 -7.78
CA LYS A 177 24.38 6.17 -8.77
C LYS A 177 24.74 4.96 -9.62
N ALA A 178 24.63 3.79 -9.03
CA ALA A 178 24.84 2.51 -9.65
C ALA A 178 23.67 1.61 -9.30
N PHE A 179 23.43 0.59 -10.11
CA PHE A 179 22.46 -0.43 -9.82
C PHE A 179 22.80 -1.17 -8.52
N ASN A 180 21.81 -1.38 -7.68
CA ASN A 180 21.95 -1.96 -6.36
C ASN A 180 21.23 -3.30 -6.31
N GLU A 181 21.85 -4.34 -6.83
CA GLU A 181 21.30 -5.70 -6.82
C GLU A 181 21.37 -6.36 -5.43
N SER A 182 22.18 -5.83 -4.53
CA SER A 182 22.25 -6.33 -3.16
C SER A 182 21.02 -5.92 -2.37
N LYS A 183 20.35 -6.91 -1.74
CA LYS A 183 19.23 -6.69 -0.82
C LYS A 183 19.61 -5.82 0.39
N ASP A 184 20.89 -5.84 0.76
CA ASP A 184 21.44 -5.15 1.93
C ASP A 184 22.03 -3.78 1.58
N HIS A 185 21.97 -3.39 0.29
CA HIS A 185 22.46 -2.09 -0.12
C HIS A 185 21.59 -0.98 0.45
N GLU A 186 22.19 -0.03 1.12
CA GLU A 186 21.52 1.08 1.80
C GLU A 186 20.56 1.87 0.88
N GLY A 187 20.94 2.09 -0.38
CA GLY A 187 20.15 2.82 -1.38
C GLY A 187 19.03 2.04 -2.04
N ASN A 188 18.74 0.81 -1.59
CA ASN A 188 17.83 -0.09 -2.28
C ASN A 188 16.76 -0.70 -1.37
N PRO A 189 15.72 0.07 -0.97
CA PRO A 189 14.67 -0.44 -0.10
C PRO A 189 13.69 -1.41 -0.79
N PHE A 190 13.72 -1.55 -2.11
CA PHE A 190 12.74 -2.31 -2.90
C PHE A 190 13.31 -3.49 -3.67
N TRP A 191 14.64 -3.68 -3.73
CA TRP A 191 15.25 -4.77 -4.50
C TRP A 191 14.76 -6.17 -4.10
N TYR A 192 14.40 -6.35 -2.83
CA TYR A 192 13.83 -7.60 -2.36
C TYR A 192 12.61 -8.06 -3.19
N GLN A 193 11.88 -7.14 -3.83
CA GLN A 193 10.76 -7.48 -4.71
C GLN A 193 11.22 -8.25 -5.94
N GLY A 194 12.34 -7.87 -6.54
CA GLY A 194 12.96 -8.62 -7.63
C GLY A 194 13.35 -10.03 -7.20
N LEU A 195 13.98 -10.16 -6.03
CA LEU A 195 14.37 -11.46 -5.47
C LEU A 195 13.17 -12.37 -5.21
N VAL A 196 12.12 -11.83 -4.56
CA VAL A 196 10.89 -12.57 -4.26
C VAL A 196 10.14 -12.96 -5.53
N PHE A 197 10.09 -12.07 -6.53
CA PHE A 197 9.50 -12.38 -7.82
C PHE A 197 10.28 -13.49 -8.54
N ASN A 198 11.61 -13.46 -8.49
CA ASN A 198 12.44 -14.48 -9.12
C ASN A 198 12.21 -15.88 -8.53
N GLU A 199 11.90 -16.01 -7.24
CA GLU A 199 11.50 -17.29 -6.64
C GLU A 199 10.23 -17.88 -7.31
N PHE A 200 9.28 -17.03 -7.70
CA PHE A 200 8.11 -17.47 -8.46
C PHE A 200 8.51 -17.94 -9.86
N VAL A 201 9.34 -17.18 -10.59
CA VAL A 201 9.79 -17.55 -11.93
C VAL A 201 10.53 -18.89 -11.92
N GLN A 202 11.36 -19.14 -10.91
CA GLN A 202 12.08 -20.41 -10.75
C GLN A 202 11.17 -21.62 -10.45
N ALA A 203 9.94 -21.38 -9.96
CA ALA A 203 8.94 -22.43 -9.74
C ALA A 203 8.13 -22.78 -10.99
N LEU A 204 8.35 -22.09 -12.11
CA LEU A 204 7.72 -22.38 -13.41
C LEU A 204 8.47 -23.48 -14.16
N ASP A 205 7.76 -24.27 -14.96
CA ASP A 205 8.40 -25.21 -15.89
C ASP A 205 9.04 -24.49 -17.10
N GLY A 206 9.83 -25.23 -17.88
CA GLY A 206 10.57 -24.64 -19.00
C GLY A 206 9.69 -23.97 -20.04
N LYS A 207 8.51 -24.53 -20.36
CA LYS A 207 7.56 -23.93 -21.33
C LYS A 207 6.92 -22.66 -20.77
N GLN A 208 6.61 -22.65 -19.49
CA GLN A 208 6.09 -21.48 -18.81
C GLN A 208 7.15 -20.37 -18.73
N GLN A 209 8.42 -20.73 -18.49
CA GLN A 209 9.53 -19.78 -18.49
C GLN A 209 9.79 -19.17 -19.88
N GLU A 210 9.64 -19.95 -20.95
CA GLU A 210 9.68 -19.42 -22.31
C GLU A 210 8.51 -18.46 -22.58
N LYS A 211 7.31 -18.79 -22.11
CA LYS A 211 6.10 -18.00 -22.33
C LYS A 211 6.09 -16.68 -21.54
N ILE A 212 6.68 -16.66 -20.35
CA ILE A 212 6.76 -15.45 -19.52
C ILE A 212 7.72 -14.41 -20.11
N LEU A 213 8.71 -14.84 -20.90
CA LEU A 213 9.69 -13.97 -21.53
C LEU A 213 9.09 -13.27 -22.75
N VAL A 214 8.96 -11.96 -22.68
CA VAL A 214 8.48 -11.10 -23.76
C VAL A 214 9.58 -10.14 -24.23
N GLY A 215 9.50 -9.71 -25.50
CA GLY A 215 10.62 -9.05 -26.14
C GLY A 215 10.96 -7.67 -25.59
N ARG A 216 10.01 -6.73 -25.66
CA ARG A 216 10.30 -5.33 -25.38
C ARG A 216 9.58 -4.87 -24.11
N GLU A 217 10.37 -4.33 -23.18
CA GLU A 217 9.84 -3.74 -21.95
C GLU A 217 8.91 -2.54 -22.26
N PRO A 218 7.85 -2.34 -21.45
CA PRO A 218 7.06 -1.13 -21.50
C PRO A 218 7.91 0.08 -21.07
N ARG A 219 7.55 1.25 -21.58
CA ARG A 219 8.16 2.49 -21.10
C ARG A 219 7.60 2.86 -19.73
N ASP A 220 8.46 2.99 -18.75
CA ASP A 220 8.09 3.37 -17.38
C ASP A 220 7.80 4.88 -17.21
N GLU A 221 8.09 5.67 -18.23
CA GLU A 221 7.93 7.13 -18.19
C GLU A 221 6.45 7.57 -18.23
N SER A 222 5.54 6.65 -18.53
CA SER A 222 4.12 6.95 -18.73
C SER A 222 3.19 5.88 -18.15
N PRO A 223 3.27 5.57 -16.83
CA PRO A 223 2.41 4.55 -16.22
C PRO A 223 0.92 4.82 -16.43
N ALA A 224 0.49 6.06 -16.38
CA ALA A 224 -0.91 6.45 -16.63
C ALA A 224 -1.38 6.01 -18.02
N LYS A 225 -0.54 6.17 -19.05
CA LYS A 225 -0.88 5.74 -20.42
C LYS A 225 -0.94 4.22 -20.57
N VAL A 226 -0.16 3.49 -19.80
CA VAL A 226 -0.24 2.02 -19.77
C VAL A 226 -1.59 1.59 -19.20
N ILE A 227 -2.04 2.26 -18.15
CA ILE A 227 -3.34 2.00 -17.50
C ILE A 227 -4.52 2.32 -18.43
N GLU A 228 -4.44 3.43 -19.19
CA GLU A 228 -5.52 3.90 -20.08
C GLU A 228 -5.65 3.08 -21.39
N LYS A 229 -4.58 2.48 -21.86
CA LYS A 229 -4.52 1.80 -23.17
C LYS A 229 -4.59 0.29 -23.10
N ARG A 230 -5.12 -0.27 -22.04
CA ARG A 230 -5.15 -1.71 -21.84
C ARG A 230 -5.93 -2.43 -22.91
N LYS A 231 -5.23 -3.31 -23.59
CA LYS A 231 -5.76 -4.23 -24.59
C LYS A 231 -6.21 -5.52 -23.89
N THR A 232 -7.14 -6.20 -24.52
CA THR A 232 -7.57 -7.55 -24.11
C THR A 232 -6.49 -8.61 -24.39
N ASP A 233 -5.53 -8.29 -25.26
CA ASP A 233 -4.41 -9.18 -25.64
C ASP A 233 -3.16 -8.76 -24.87
N LEU A 234 -3.03 -9.30 -23.64
CA LEU A 234 -1.92 -9.03 -22.75
C LEU A 234 -0.80 -10.05 -22.97
N PRO A 235 0.48 -9.60 -22.98
CA PRO A 235 1.60 -10.51 -23.21
C PRO A 235 1.95 -11.34 -21.98
N GLY A 236 2.72 -12.41 -22.20
CA GLY A 236 3.31 -13.21 -21.15
C GLY A 236 2.50 -14.45 -20.76
N LEU A 237 2.76 -14.96 -19.58
CA LEU A 237 2.15 -16.16 -19.03
C LEU A 237 0.83 -15.84 -18.35
N SER A 238 -0.27 -16.43 -18.84
CA SER A 238 -1.58 -16.28 -18.21
C SER A 238 -1.64 -17.02 -16.86
N GLY A 239 -2.24 -16.39 -15.85
CA GLY A 239 -2.53 -17.04 -14.58
C GLY A 239 -3.48 -18.24 -14.70
N ALA A 240 -4.30 -18.28 -15.76
CA ALA A 240 -5.13 -19.45 -16.09
C ALA A 240 -4.31 -20.67 -16.53
N ASP A 241 -3.09 -20.46 -17.06
CA ASP A 241 -2.18 -21.55 -17.47
C ASP A 241 -1.31 -22.06 -16.29
N LEU A 242 -1.44 -21.47 -15.11
CA LEU A 242 -0.76 -21.91 -13.88
C LEU A 242 -1.53 -23.04 -13.21
N SER A 243 -0.80 -24.00 -12.64
CA SER A 243 -1.40 -24.96 -11.71
C SER A 243 -1.94 -24.25 -10.45
N LYS A 244 -2.79 -24.89 -9.67
CA LYS A 244 -3.31 -24.30 -8.43
C LYS A 244 -2.20 -23.95 -7.44
N ASP A 245 -1.16 -24.78 -7.34
CA ASP A 245 0.00 -24.51 -6.48
C ASP A 245 0.80 -23.32 -6.98
N GLN A 246 0.96 -23.17 -8.29
CA GLN A 246 1.63 -22.02 -8.89
C GLN A 246 0.80 -20.72 -8.75
N GLN A 247 -0.53 -20.82 -8.83
CA GLN A 247 -1.43 -19.68 -8.53
C GLN A 247 -1.29 -19.24 -7.07
N ALA A 248 -1.27 -20.18 -6.14
CA ALA A 248 -1.04 -19.89 -4.71
C ALA A 248 0.35 -19.28 -4.48
N LYS A 249 1.38 -19.79 -5.17
CA LYS A 249 2.74 -19.24 -5.11
C LYS A 249 2.78 -17.81 -5.65
N LEU A 250 2.06 -17.50 -6.74
CA LEU A 250 1.97 -16.13 -7.28
C LEU A 250 1.33 -15.18 -6.27
N LEU A 251 0.21 -15.58 -5.64
CA LEU A 251 -0.46 -14.77 -4.61
C LEU A 251 0.46 -14.52 -3.41
N GLU A 252 1.17 -15.54 -2.94
CA GLU A 252 2.14 -15.40 -1.85
C GLU A 252 3.31 -14.49 -2.24
N THR A 253 3.81 -14.63 -3.46
CA THR A 253 4.84 -13.73 -4.03
C THR A 253 4.36 -12.28 -4.01
N MET A 254 3.14 -12.01 -4.49
CA MET A 254 2.56 -10.65 -4.48
C MET A 254 2.43 -10.11 -3.05
N ARG A 255 1.97 -10.91 -2.09
CA ARG A 255 1.88 -10.52 -0.68
C ARG A 255 3.25 -10.16 -0.10
N ARG A 256 4.26 -10.97 -0.34
CA ARG A 256 5.64 -10.73 0.12
C ARG A 256 6.26 -9.48 -0.52
N MET A 257 6.01 -9.24 -1.80
CA MET A 257 6.50 -8.04 -2.47
C MET A 257 5.87 -6.76 -1.91
N LEU A 258 4.64 -6.81 -1.41
CA LEU A 258 3.96 -5.68 -0.76
C LEU A 258 4.39 -5.44 0.71
N ALA A 259 5.28 -6.25 1.27
CA ALA A 259 5.61 -6.23 2.70
C ALA A 259 6.15 -4.89 3.24
N CYS A 260 6.63 -3.99 2.38
CA CYS A 260 7.06 -2.66 2.80
C CYS A 260 5.91 -1.69 3.10
N PHE A 261 4.68 -2.01 2.70
CA PHE A 261 3.50 -1.19 2.92
C PHE A 261 2.76 -1.59 4.20
N ARG A 262 1.78 -0.80 4.60
CA ARG A 262 1.00 -1.03 5.81
C ARG A 262 0.30 -2.40 5.76
N PRO A 263 0.41 -3.25 6.80
CA PRO A 263 -0.14 -4.61 6.78
C PRO A 263 -1.63 -4.69 6.46
N ASP A 264 -2.44 -3.77 6.99
CA ASP A 264 -3.89 -3.75 6.73
C ASP A 264 -4.22 -3.45 5.26
N ASP A 265 -3.44 -2.55 4.62
CA ASP A 265 -3.59 -2.25 3.20
C ASP A 265 -3.17 -3.44 2.33
N VAL A 266 -2.12 -4.13 2.72
CA VAL A 266 -1.68 -5.37 2.05
C VAL A 266 -2.76 -6.44 2.17
N ALA A 267 -3.31 -6.65 3.37
CA ALA A 267 -4.38 -7.62 3.59
C ALA A 267 -5.63 -7.28 2.76
N ALA A 268 -6.07 -6.02 2.75
CA ALA A 268 -7.22 -5.57 1.96
C ALA A 268 -6.99 -5.74 0.44
N THR A 269 -5.77 -5.44 -0.03
CA THR A 269 -5.36 -5.62 -1.43
C THR A 269 -5.42 -7.09 -1.84
N MET A 270 -4.80 -7.96 -1.05
CA MET A 270 -4.78 -9.39 -1.34
C MET A 270 -6.19 -9.97 -1.30
N LYS A 271 -7.01 -9.57 -0.33
CA LYS A 271 -8.42 -9.95 -0.28
C LYS A 271 -9.18 -9.52 -1.54
N THR A 272 -8.96 -8.32 -2.04
CA THR A 272 -9.58 -7.83 -3.29
C THR A 272 -9.17 -8.69 -4.48
N ILE A 273 -7.89 -9.07 -4.58
CA ILE A 273 -7.37 -9.93 -5.64
C ILE A 273 -8.02 -11.32 -5.58
N GLU A 274 -8.15 -11.89 -4.39
CA GLU A 274 -8.74 -13.21 -4.15
C GLU A 274 -10.26 -13.21 -4.40
N ASP A 275 -11.01 -12.26 -3.84
CA ASP A 275 -12.47 -12.15 -3.98
C ASP A 275 -12.90 -11.96 -5.45
N LYS A 276 -12.14 -11.16 -6.19
CA LYS A 276 -12.38 -10.93 -7.63
C LYS A 276 -11.79 -12.04 -8.52
N LYS A 277 -11.17 -13.08 -7.93
CA LYS A 277 -10.48 -14.17 -8.65
C LYS A 277 -9.52 -13.66 -9.71
N LEU A 278 -8.82 -12.58 -9.41
CA LEU A 278 -7.97 -11.92 -10.40
C LEU A 278 -6.80 -12.78 -10.83
N VAL A 279 -6.30 -13.71 -10.01
CA VAL A 279 -5.12 -14.53 -10.31
C VAL A 279 -5.24 -15.25 -11.64
N GLU A 280 -6.41 -15.75 -12.01
CA GLU A 280 -6.66 -16.44 -13.28
C GLU A 280 -6.69 -15.47 -14.49
N ARG A 281 -6.90 -14.18 -14.23
CA ARG A 281 -6.96 -13.10 -15.23
C ARG A 281 -5.66 -12.31 -15.33
N LEU A 282 -4.70 -12.58 -14.45
CA LEU A 282 -3.39 -11.95 -14.49
C LEU A 282 -2.55 -12.52 -15.64
N PHE A 283 -1.72 -11.67 -16.20
CA PHE A 283 -0.64 -12.03 -17.10
C PHE A 283 0.66 -11.58 -16.46
N VAL A 284 1.66 -12.46 -16.49
CA VAL A 284 2.98 -12.21 -15.92
C VAL A 284 3.99 -12.19 -17.04
N SER A 285 4.75 -11.10 -17.14
CA SER A 285 5.76 -10.89 -18.17
C SER A 285 7.11 -10.55 -17.56
N CYS A 286 8.16 -11.18 -18.08
CA CYS A 286 9.55 -10.78 -17.85
C CYS A 286 10.11 -10.22 -19.17
N TYR A 287 10.83 -9.12 -19.09
CA TYR A 287 11.33 -8.42 -20.26
C TYR A 287 12.84 -8.62 -20.39
N GLY A 288 13.24 -9.26 -21.49
CA GLY A 288 14.65 -9.37 -21.89
C GLY A 288 15.18 -8.10 -22.55
N GLY A 289 16.47 -8.01 -22.74
CA GLY A 289 17.11 -6.92 -23.46
C GLY A 289 18.10 -6.11 -22.63
N LYS A 290 18.05 -4.78 -22.71
CA LYS A 290 19.03 -3.89 -22.05
C LYS A 290 19.06 -4.02 -20.53
N TYR A 291 17.95 -4.39 -19.94
CA TYR A 291 17.73 -4.49 -18.50
C TYR A 291 17.45 -5.93 -18.07
N ASP A 292 18.14 -6.85 -18.73
CA ASP A 292 18.00 -8.28 -18.49
C ASP A 292 18.60 -8.70 -17.14
N ILE A 293 18.26 -9.94 -16.75
CA ILE A 293 18.80 -10.65 -15.60
C ILE A 293 20.31 -10.76 -15.64
N ALA A 294 20.97 -9.74 -15.58
CA ALA A 294 22.42 -9.66 -15.48
C ALA A 294 23.12 -10.94 -14.94
N SER A 295 24.31 -10.82 -14.44
CA SER A 295 25.11 -11.92 -13.90
C SER A 295 24.52 -12.58 -12.64
N ASP A 296 23.62 -11.93 -11.94
CA ASP A 296 22.99 -12.43 -10.71
C ASP A 296 21.78 -13.36 -10.93
N LYS A 297 21.33 -13.48 -12.20
CA LYS A 297 20.19 -14.30 -12.61
C LYS A 297 18.85 -13.91 -11.97
N VAL A 298 18.69 -12.65 -11.63
CA VAL A 298 17.43 -12.07 -11.16
C VAL A 298 16.82 -11.19 -12.23
N TRP A 299 15.52 -11.36 -12.51
CA TRP A 299 14.83 -10.54 -13.51
C TRP A 299 14.72 -9.09 -13.08
N ASP A 300 15.38 -8.21 -13.79
CA ASP A 300 15.41 -6.77 -13.54
C ASP A 300 14.12 -6.06 -13.93
N THR A 301 13.41 -6.57 -14.93
CA THR A 301 12.20 -5.93 -15.44
C THR A 301 11.09 -6.94 -15.62
N TRP A 302 9.97 -6.69 -14.96
CA TRP A 302 8.78 -7.52 -15.05
C TRP A 302 7.49 -6.72 -14.88
N GLN A 303 6.38 -7.32 -15.29
CA GLN A 303 5.05 -6.77 -15.11
C GLN A 303 4.05 -7.88 -14.77
N ILE A 304 3.15 -7.59 -13.83
CA ILE A 304 1.96 -8.38 -13.54
C ILE A 304 0.77 -7.50 -13.88
N GLU A 305 -0.08 -7.95 -14.78
CA GLU A 305 -1.18 -7.11 -15.28
C GLU A 305 -2.45 -7.89 -15.60
N SER A 306 -3.57 -7.19 -15.62
CA SER A 306 -4.85 -7.59 -16.20
C SER A 306 -5.48 -6.37 -16.84
N PRO A 307 -6.65 -6.46 -17.49
CA PRO A 307 -7.35 -5.27 -17.97
C PRO A 307 -7.59 -4.20 -16.89
N ASP A 308 -7.69 -4.61 -15.61
CA ASP A 308 -8.02 -3.75 -14.49
C ASP A 308 -6.89 -3.57 -13.48
N PHE A 309 -5.75 -4.22 -13.69
CA PHE A 309 -4.64 -4.23 -12.73
C PHE A 309 -3.31 -4.06 -13.43
N VAL A 310 -2.37 -3.35 -12.80
CA VAL A 310 -0.97 -3.34 -13.21
C VAL A 310 -0.03 -3.21 -12.03
N TRP A 311 1.01 -4.02 -12.07
CA TRP A 311 2.19 -3.89 -11.24
C TRP A 311 3.42 -4.01 -12.12
N TYR A 312 4.15 -2.92 -12.25
CA TYR A 312 5.39 -2.84 -13.01
C TYR A 312 6.57 -2.69 -12.08
N PHE A 313 7.66 -3.32 -12.40
CA PHE A 313 8.93 -3.19 -11.71
C PHE A 313 10.09 -3.19 -12.72
N ARG A 314 11.02 -2.29 -12.51
CA ARG A 314 12.29 -2.24 -13.22
C ARG A 314 13.39 -2.01 -12.18
N GLY A 315 14.39 -2.90 -12.12
CA GLY A 315 15.52 -2.84 -11.19
C GLY A 315 16.68 -2.00 -11.69
N PHE A 316 17.02 -2.11 -12.96
CA PHE A 316 18.17 -1.43 -13.56
C PHE A 316 17.75 -0.20 -14.40
N PRO A 317 18.50 0.94 -14.41
CA PRO A 317 19.74 1.25 -13.65
C PRO A 317 19.47 1.63 -12.19
N HIS A 318 18.24 1.71 -11.78
CA HIS A 318 17.73 1.87 -10.43
C HIS A 318 16.23 1.54 -10.43
N ILE A 319 15.68 1.31 -9.25
CA ILE A 319 14.31 0.81 -9.16
C ILE A 319 13.29 1.88 -9.53
N HIS A 320 12.40 1.51 -10.46
CA HIS A 320 11.12 2.13 -10.71
C HIS A 320 10.02 1.09 -10.60
N GLY A 321 9.02 1.36 -9.78
CA GLY A 321 7.86 0.51 -9.68
C GLY A 321 6.58 1.35 -9.62
N TYR A 322 5.53 0.87 -10.24
CA TYR A 322 4.20 1.42 -10.03
C TYR A 322 3.19 0.30 -9.85
N PHE A 323 2.19 0.60 -9.07
CA PHE A 323 1.13 -0.33 -8.71
C PHE A 323 -0.23 0.37 -8.83
N HIS A 324 -1.18 -0.28 -9.49
CA HIS A 324 -2.54 0.18 -9.61
C HIS A 324 -3.52 -0.99 -9.62
N LEU A 325 -4.35 -1.06 -8.60
CA LEU A 325 -5.49 -1.96 -8.51
C LEU A 325 -6.75 -1.11 -8.33
N PRO A 326 -7.54 -0.87 -9.39
CA PRO A 326 -8.84 -0.19 -9.26
C PRO A 326 -9.82 -1.03 -8.44
N VAL A 327 -10.55 -0.41 -7.55
CA VAL A 327 -11.61 -1.05 -6.74
C VAL A 327 -12.94 -0.86 -7.39
#